data_7aaa96777b4cb4d48f89d97c449d68b7
#
_entry.id   7aaa96777b4cb4d48f89d97c449d68b7
#
_cell.length_a   1.000
_cell.length_b   1.000
_cell.length_c   1.000
_cell.angle_alpha   90.00
_cell.angle_beta   90.00
_cell.angle_gamma   90.00
#
_symmetry.space_group_name_H-M   'P 1'
#
loop_
_entity.id
_entity.type
_entity.pdbx_description
1 polymer ?
#
loop_
_entity_poly.entity_id
_entity_poly.type
_entity_poly.pdbx_seq_one_letter_code
_entity_poly.pdbx_strand_id
1 'polypeptide(L)'
;MTASNDEQANAFQSQITYRQNKNVLPCKTKYLVLPDPDGKRVGSGGATLQVLRKLAEQEDIAGDFHNKRILVIHSGGDSKRVPQYSVCGKLFSPVPRELPDGRASTLFDEFLIGMAGVPSRFREGMLVLSGDVLLLFNPLQIDAQFHGAAAISMKSPVDVGKDHGVFPVSYTHLRAHETAANL
;
A
#
# COMPACT_ATOMS: atom_id res chain seq x y z
N MET A 1 -7.52 1.63 0.57
CA MET A 1 -6.53 2.11 1.57
C MET A 1 -7.02 1.76 2.96
N THR A 2 -6.11 1.50 3.90
CA THR A 2 -6.47 1.28 5.30
C THR A 2 -6.08 2.48 6.16
N ALA A 3 -6.84 2.73 7.23
CA ALA A 3 -6.64 3.81 8.18
C ALA A 3 -6.76 3.27 9.60
N SER A 4 -6.17 3.92 10.59
CA SER A 4 -6.17 3.45 11.98
C SER A 4 -7.49 3.69 12.72
N ASN A 5 -8.30 4.63 12.25
CA ASN A 5 -9.60 5.00 12.83
C ASN A 5 -10.46 5.77 11.80
N ASP A 6 -11.70 6.07 12.16
CA ASP A 6 -12.65 6.77 11.30
C ASP A 6 -12.21 8.19 10.96
N GLU A 7 -11.60 8.92 11.88
CA GLU A 7 -11.13 10.30 11.64
C GLU A 7 -10.05 10.32 10.55
N GLN A 8 -9.09 9.41 10.64
CA GLN A 8 -8.04 9.25 9.63
C GLN A 8 -8.63 8.77 8.30
N ALA A 9 -9.61 7.86 8.33
CA ALA A 9 -10.28 7.39 7.13
C ALA A 9 -11.01 8.53 6.42
N ASN A 10 -11.71 9.39 7.16
CA ASN A 10 -12.39 10.58 6.64
C ASN A 10 -11.40 11.59 6.03
N ALA A 11 -10.26 11.80 6.68
CA ALA A 11 -9.20 12.65 6.15
C ALA A 11 -8.63 12.08 4.83
N PHE A 12 -8.38 10.78 4.75
CA PHE A 12 -7.93 10.13 3.52
C PHE A 12 -8.99 10.19 2.41
N GLN A 13 -10.25 9.96 2.76
CA GLN A 13 -11.35 10.07 1.80
C GLN A 13 -11.46 11.48 1.23
N SER A 14 -11.28 12.50 2.06
CA SER A 14 -11.27 13.91 1.60
C SER A 14 -10.13 14.19 0.62
N GLN A 15 -8.94 13.63 0.86
CA GLN A 15 -7.80 13.72 -0.05
C GLN A 15 -8.06 13.03 -1.40
N ILE A 16 -8.71 11.87 -1.37
CA ILE A 16 -9.12 11.16 -2.60
C ILE A 16 -10.16 11.95 -3.36
N THR A 17 -11.22 12.41 -2.68
CA THR A 17 -12.30 13.20 -3.29
C THR A 17 -11.77 14.49 -3.92
N TYR A 18 -10.87 15.19 -3.26
CA TYR A 18 -10.21 16.36 -3.81
C TYR A 18 -9.52 16.05 -5.15
N ARG A 19 -8.75 14.96 -5.20
CA ARG A 19 -8.04 14.54 -6.40
C ARG A 19 -8.96 14.05 -7.51
N GLN A 20 -10.05 13.39 -7.17
CA GLN A 20 -11.09 13.00 -8.12
C GLN A 20 -11.72 14.24 -8.77
N ASN A 21 -12.09 15.24 -7.97
CA ASN A 21 -12.68 16.49 -8.45
C ASN A 21 -11.72 17.30 -9.36
N LYS A 22 -10.42 17.10 -9.18
CA LYS A 22 -9.39 17.68 -10.04
C LYS A 22 -9.04 16.82 -11.27
N ASN A 23 -9.68 15.66 -11.43
CA ASN A 23 -9.41 14.71 -12.51
C ASN A 23 -7.94 14.24 -12.58
N VAL A 24 -7.27 14.18 -11.44
CA VAL A 24 -5.86 13.74 -11.36
C VAL A 24 -5.71 12.28 -10.90
N LEU A 25 -6.84 11.58 -10.73
CA LEU A 25 -6.87 10.14 -10.44
C LEU A 25 -7.39 9.35 -11.63
N PRO A 26 -6.95 8.08 -11.81
CA PRO A 26 -7.50 7.19 -12.81
C PRO A 26 -9.02 7.02 -12.68
N CYS A 27 -9.78 7.46 -13.69
CA CYS A 27 -11.26 7.54 -13.63
C CYS A 27 -11.96 6.16 -13.59
N LYS A 28 -11.28 5.10 -14.05
CA LYS A 28 -11.83 3.73 -14.05
C LYS A 28 -11.50 2.95 -12.76
N THR A 29 -10.89 3.59 -11.78
CA THR A 29 -10.50 2.98 -10.52
C THR A 29 -11.52 3.34 -9.44
N LYS A 30 -11.99 2.35 -8.70
CA LYS A 30 -12.75 2.57 -7.47
C LYS A 30 -11.79 2.80 -6.31
N TYR A 31 -12.08 3.77 -5.49
CA TYR A 31 -11.27 4.12 -4.32
C TYR A 31 -12.08 3.85 -3.05
N LEU A 32 -11.47 3.11 -2.14
CA LEU A 32 -12.08 2.73 -0.87
C LEU A 32 -11.09 3.01 0.26
N VAL A 33 -11.57 3.67 1.30
CA VAL A 33 -10.83 3.87 2.54
C VAL A 33 -11.54 3.14 3.66
N LEU A 34 -10.82 2.28 4.38
CA LEU A 34 -11.36 1.47 5.47
C LEU A 34 -10.60 1.76 6.77
N PRO A 35 -11.29 2.17 7.83
CA PRO A 35 -10.69 2.26 9.16
C PRO A 35 -10.48 0.85 9.74
N ASP A 36 -9.58 0.75 10.72
CA ASP A 36 -9.51 -0.44 11.57
C ASP A 36 -10.83 -0.60 12.34
N PRO A 37 -11.36 -1.84 12.48
CA PRO A 37 -12.65 -2.08 13.13
C PRO A 37 -12.62 -1.62 14.60
N ASP A 38 -13.65 -0.88 15.01
CA ASP A 38 -13.81 -0.34 16.37
C ASP A 38 -12.60 0.47 16.88
N GLY A 39 -11.82 1.04 15.97
CA GLY A 39 -10.57 1.76 16.30
C GLY A 39 -9.49 0.85 16.88
N LYS A 40 -9.66 -0.46 16.82
CA LYS A 40 -8.69 -1.45 17.32
C LYS A 40 -7.74 -1.86 16.21
N ARG A 41 -6.45 -1.75 16.47
CA ARG A 41 -5.42 -2.17 15.52
C ARG A 41 -5.47 -3.66 15.27
N VAL A 42 -5.70 -4.02 14.01
CA VAL A 42 -5.75 -5.43 13.57
C VAL A 42 -4.47 -5.85 12.84
N GLY A 43 -3.50 -4.95 12.72
CA GLY A 43 -2.27 -5.17 11.96
C GLY A 43 -2.50 -5.24 10.46
N SER A 44 -1.42 -5.29 9.69
CA SER A 44 -1.49 -5.29 8.21
C SER A 44 -2.23 -6.52 7.67
N GLY A 45 -2.01 -7.69 8.26
CA GLY A 45 -2.71 -8.92 7.85
C GLY A 45 -4.22 -8.84 8.09
N GLY A 46 -4.64 -8.42 9.29
CA GLY A 46 -6.05 -8.24 9.64
C GLY A 46 -6.71 -7.17 8.77
N ALA A 47 -6.03 -6.06 8.54
CA ALA A 47 -6.51 -5.00 7.66
C ALA A 47 -6.65 -5.46 6.19
N THR A 48 -5.73 -6.32 5.70
CA THR A 48 -5.87 -6.92 4.37
C THR A 48 -7.09 -7.82 4.27
N LEU A 49 -7.32 -8.68 5.27
CA LEU A 49 -8.51 -9.54 5.30
C LEU A 49 -9.81 -8.73 5.35
N GLN A 50 -9.83 -7.64 6.12
CA GLN A 50 -10.97 -6.72 6.16
C GLN A 50 -11.22 -6.07 4.79
N VAL A 51 -10.17 -5.64 4.07
CA VAL A 51 -10.29 -5.11 2.71
C VAL A 51 -10.93 -6.15 1.80
N LEU A 52 -10.43 -7.38 1.79
CA LEU A 52 -10.97 -8.45 0.94
C LEU A 52 -12.44 -8.75 1.28
N ARG A 53 -12.78 -8.87 2.57
CA ARG A 53 -14.16 -9.07 3.00
C ARG A 53 -15.07 -7.94 2.53
N LYS A 54 -14.65 -6.69 2.71
CA LYS A 54 -15.44 -5.53 2.30
C LYS A 54 -15.63 -5.45 0.78
N LEU A 55 -14.60 -5.78 0.02
CA LEU A 55 -14.71 -5.85 -1.43
C LEU A 55 -15.65 -6.99 -1.88
N ALA A 56 -15.57 -8.15 -1.25
CA ALA A 56 -16.47 -9.26 -1.53
C ALA A 56 -17.96 -8.88 -1.29
N GLU A 57 -18.23 -8.21 -0.16
CA GLU A 57 -19.56 -7.71 0.17
C GLU A 57 -20.07 -6.67 -0.83
N GLN A 58 -19.25 -5.70 -1.23
CA GLN A 58 -19.65 -4.60 -2.12
C GLN A 58 -19.83 -5.01 -3.58
N GLU A 59 -19.05 -5.97 -4.04
CA GLU A 59 -19.08 -6.42 -5.43
C GLU A 59 -19.96 -7.66 -5.62
N ASP A 60 -20.56 -8.18 -4.54
CA ASP A 60 -21.36 -9.43 -4.53
C ASP A 60 -20.63 -10.60 -5.20
N ILE A 61 -19.32 -10.69 -4.97
CA ILE A 61 -18.44 -11.63 -5.66
C ILE A 61 -18.20 -12.92 -4.88
N ALA A 62 -18.85 -13.12 -3.75
CA ALA A 62 -18.73 -14.32 -2.91
C ALA A 62 -17.27 -14.80 -2.67
N GLY A 63 -16.31 -13.86 -2.67
CA GLY A 63 -14.89 -14.15 -2.53
C GLY A 63 -14.15 -14.51 -3.84
N ASP A 64 -14.82 -14.50 -4.97
CA ASP A 64 -14.18 -14.65 -6.27
C ASP A 64 -13.60 -13.33 -6.78
N PHE A 65 -12.27 -13.23 -6.76
CA PHE A 65 -11.52 -12.05 -7.20
C PHE A 65 -10.94 -12.19 -8.61
N HIS A 66 -11.40 -13.14 -9.41
CA HIS A 66 -10.99 -13.29 -10.81
C HIS A 66 -11.20 -11.99 -11.60
N ASN A 67 -10.23 -11.65 -12.44
CA ASN A 67 -10.19 -10.43 -13.24
C ASN A 67 -10.21 -9.13 -12.41
N LYS A 68 -10.01 -9.18 -11.10
CA LYS A 68 -9.86 -8.00 -10.24
C LYS A 68 -8.39 -7.65 -10.05
N ARG A 69 -8.08 -6.38 -10.16
CA ARG A 69 -6.76 -5.81 -9.83
C ARG A 69 -6.93 -4.91 -8.63
N ILE A 70 -6.34 -5.32 -7.51
CA ILE A 70 -6.53 -4.69 -6.21
C ILE A 70 -5.19 -4.09 -5.77
N LEU A 71 -5.18 -2.80 -5.44
CA LEU A 71 -4.08 -2.15 -4.78
C LEU A 71 -4.49 -1.84 -3.34
N VAL A 72 -3.82 -2.46 -2.38
CA VAL A 72 -3.97 -2.17 -0.95
C VAL A 72 -2.80 -1.33 -0.50
N ILE A 73 -3.07 -0.16 0.07
CA ILE A 73 -2.06 0.69 0.70
C ILE A 73 -2.36 0.73 2.19
N HIS A 74 -1.49 0.12 2.99
CA HIS A 74 -1.56 0.17 4.44
C HIS A 74 -0.99 1.49 4.94
N SER A 75 -1.88 2.37 5.39
CA SER A 75 -1.51 3.72 5.83
C SER A 75 -1.94 4.04 7.27
N GLY A 76 -2.42 3.05 8.01
CA GLY A 76 -2.74 3.20 9.42
C GLY A 76 -1.48 3.40 10.27
N GLY A 77 -1.63 4.16 11.36
CA GLY A 77 -0.57 4.40 12.32
C GLY A 77 -0.66 5.79 12.92
N ASP A 78 -0.06 5.96 14.13
CA ASP A 78 -0.18 7.21 14.90
C ASP A 78 0.78 8.30 14.45
N SER A 79 1.65 8.00 13.48
CA SER A 79 2.70 8.95 13.00
C SER A 79 3.50 9.61 14.12
N LYS A 80 3.75 8.89 15.24
CA LYS A 80 4.37 9.46 16.48
C LYS A 80 5.68 10.20 16.26
N ARG A 81 6.46 9.79 15.25
CA ARG A 81 7.73 10.43 14.89
C ARG A 81 7.57 11.73 14.11
N VAL A 82 6.37 11.96 13.56
CA VAL A 82 6.02 13.14 12.74
C VAL A 82 4.61 13.57 13.11
N PRO A 83 4.41 14.14 14.33
CA PRO A 83 3.08 14.38 14.88
C PRO A 83 2.21 15.32 14.03
N GLN A 84 2.81 16.20 13.24
CA GLN A 84 2.10 17.06 12.31
C GLN A 84 1.33 16.29 11.21
N TYR A 85 1.66 15.00 11.01
CA TYR A 85 0.96 14.13 10.06
C TYR A 85 0.09 13.06 10.75
N SER A 86 -0.14 13.17 12.06
CA SER A 86 -0.92 12.17 12.80
C SER A 86 -2.36 12.06 12.29
N VAL A 87 -2.98 13.16 11.92
CA VAL A 87 -4.36 13.19 11.39
C VAL A 87 -4.43 12.74 9.94
N CYS A 88 -3.63 13.36 9.07
CA CYS A 88 -3.66 13.09 7.62
C CYS A 88 -2.83 11.86 7.22
N GLY A 89 -2.11 11.24 8.17
CA GLY A 89 -1.19 10.15 7.90
C GLY A 89 0.00 10.55 7.02
N LYS A 90 1.05 9.75 7.05
CA LYS A 90 2.27 10.01 6.27
C LYS A 90 2.05 9.92 4.76
N LEU A 91 1.04 9.17 4.33
CA LEU A 91 0.77 8.93 2.93
C LEU A 91 0.50 10.22 2.13
N PHE A 92 -0.12 11.19 2.78
CA PHE A 92 -0.38 12.50 2.17
C PHE A 92 0.62 13.58 2.60
N SER A 93 1.76 13.18 3.17
CA SER A 93 2.87 14.11 3.43
C SER A 93 3.44 14.62 2.12
N PRO A 94 3.73 15.93 2.02
CA PRO A 94 4.36 16.48 0.83
C PRO A 94 5.79 15.94 0.68
N VAL A 95 6.16 15.71 -0.56
CA VAL A 95 7.54 15.42 -0.97
C VAL A 95 8.09 16.61 -1.77
N PRO A 96 9.41 16.81 -1.84
CA PRO A 96 10.00 17.97 -2.51
C PRO A 96 9.94 17.83 -4.05
N ARG A 97 8.73 17.71 -4.57
CA ARG A 97 8.43 17.61 -5.99
C ARG A 97 7.14 18.35 -6.29
N GLU A 98 7.13 19.13 -7.36
CA GLU A 98 5.95 19.77 -7.89
C GLU A 98 5.34 18.90 -9.01
N LEU A 99 4.02 18.75 -8.97
CA LEU A 99 3.24 18.08 -10.00
C LEU A 99 2.96 19.03 -11.17
N PRO A 100 2.59 18.52 -12.36
CA PRO A 100 2.31 19.36 -13.52
C PRO A 100 1.19 20.39 -13.32
N ASP A 101 0.33 20.21 -12.33
CA ASP A 101 -0.75 21.11 -11.95
C ASP A 101 -0.35 22.16 -10.88
N GLY A 102 0.95 22.27 -10.55
CA GLY A 102 1.49 23.22 -9.60
C GLY A 102 1.34 22.81 -8.13
N ARG A 103 0.77 21.62 -7.83
CA ARG A 103 0.67 21.12 -6.45
C ARG A 103 1.97 20.48 -6.00
N ALA A 104 2.26 20.60 -4.71
CA ALA A 104 3.24 19.73 -4.10
C ALA A 104 2.80 18.27 -4.21
N SER A 105 3.68 17.39 -4.64
CA SER A 105 3.45 15.95 -4.65
C SER A 105 3.40 15.40 -3.24
N THR A 106 2.72 14.27 -3.05
CA THR A 106 2.68 13.53 -1.79
C THR A 106 3.17 12.11 -2.03
N LEU A 107 3.45 11.35 -0.96
CA LEU A 107 3.79 9.92 -1.10
C LEU A 107 2.71 9.15 -1.86
N PHE A 108 1.44 9.50 -1.67
CA PHE A 108 0.34 8.90 -2.42
C PHE A 108 0.46 9.17 -3.93
N ASP A 109 0.74 10.41 -4.31
CA ASP A 109 0.92 10.77 -5.72
C ASP A 109 2.13 10.03 -6.32
N GLU A 110 3.24 9.92 -5.58
CA GLU A 110 4.42 9.17 -6.01
C GLU A 110 4.14 7.66 -6.18
N PHE A 111 3.32 7.07 -5.31
CA PHE A 111 2.89 5.69 -5.49
C PHE A 111 2.09 5.50 -6.78
N LEU A 112 1.15 6.38 -7.07
CA LEU A 112 0.36 6.28 -8.30
C LEU A 112 1.25 6.42 -9.54
N ILE A 113 2.20 7.35 -9.51
CA ILE A 113 3.15 7.57 -10.61
C ILE A 113 4.08 6.35 -10.76
N GLY A 114 4.71 5.92 -9.68
CA GLY A 114 5.64 4.79 -9.69
C GLY A 114 5.00 3.46 -10.09
N MET A 115 3.71 3.29 -9.76
CA MET A 115 2.95 2.08 -10.05
C MET A 115 2.16 2.16 -11.36
N ALA A 116 2.20 3.27 -12.10
CA ALA A 116 1.35 3.48 -13.28
C ALA A 116 1.49 2.39 -14.36
N GLY A 117 2.69 1.82 -14.53
CA GLY A 117 2.96 0.73 -15.47
C GLY A 117 2.60 -0.67 -14.97
N VAL A 118 2.35 -0.85 -13.67
CA VAL A 118 2.15 -2.18 -13.07
C VAL A 118 0.80 -2.80 -13.45
N PRO A 119 -0.34 -2.08 -13.39
CA PRO A 119 -1.65 -2.68 -13.65
C PRO A 119 -1.81 -3.26 -15.06
N SER A 120 -1.10 -2.74 -16.05
CA SER A 120 -1.16 -3.24 -17.43
C SER A 120 -0.45 -4.57 -17.60
N ARG A 121 0.41 -4.96 -16.68
CA ARG A 121 1.22 -6.18 -16.74
C ARG A 121 0.53 -7.39 -16.09
N PHE A 122 -0.47 -7.18 -15.27
CA PHE A 122 -1.21 -8.22 -14.57
C PHE A 122 -2.65 -8.27 -15.05
N ARG A 123 -3.14 -9.46 -15.28
CA ARG A 123 -4.55 -9.67 -15.58
C ARG A 123 -5.41 -9.49 -14.34
N GLU A 124 -4.94 -10.04 -13.23
CA GLU A 124 -5.62 -10.07 -11.94
C GLU A 124 -4.60 -10.19 -10.81
N GLY A 125 -5.02 -9.92 -9.60
CA GLY A 125 -4.20 -10.09 -8.41
C GLY A 125 -4.25 -8.91 -7.46
N MET A 126 -3.53 -9.02 -6.37
CA MET A 126 -3.45 -8.01 -5.32
C MET A 126 -2.01 -7.57 -5.08
N LEU A 127 -1.79 -6.27 -5.13
CA LEU A 127 -0.54 -5.64 -4.70
C LEU A 127 -0.76 -4.97 -3.35
N VAL A 128 0.09 -5.28 -2.39
CA VAL A 128 0.04 -4.70 -1.04
C VAL A 128 1.26 -3.81 -0.82
N LEU A 129 1.04 -2.57 -0.43
CA LEU A 129 2.08 -1.57 -0.18
C LEU A 129 1.98 -1.01 1.23
N SER A 130 3.12 -0.62 1.80
CA SER A 130 3.17 0.22 3.00
C SER A 130 3.11 1.70 2.61
N GLY A 131 2.24 2.46 3.25
CA GLY A 131 1.98 3.88 2.93
C GLY A 131 3.04 4.85 3.45
N ASP A 132 4.13 4.36 4.05
CA ASP A 132 5.24 5.18 4.56
C ASP A 132 6.59 4.85 3.91
N VAL A 133 6.58 4.11 2.81
CA VAL A 133 7.78 3.71 2.07
C VAL A 133 7.71 4.26 0.65
N LEU A 134 8.68 5.05 0.26
CA LEU A 134 8.84 5.46 -1.14
C LEU A 134 9.54 4.33 -1.91
N LEU A 135 8.84 3.76 -2.89
CA LEU A 135 9.35 2.69 -3.73
C LEU A 135 9.96 3.26 -5.01
N LEU A 136 11.25 3.07 -5.18
CA LEU A 136 12.00 3.45 -6.38
C LEU A 136 12.56 2.21 -7.04
N PHE A 137 11.85 1.65 -8.00
CA PHE A 137 12.30 0.51 -8.77
C PHE A 137 11.71 0.55 -10.19
N ASN A 138 12.29 -0.24 -11.09
CA ASN A 138 11.74 -0.37 -12.44
C ASN A 138 10.62 -1.42 -12.46
N PRO A 139 9.35 -1.02 -12.63
CA PRO A 139 8.23 -1.97 -12.65
C PRO A 139 8.32 -3.00 -13.77
N LEU A 140 9.08 -2.72 -14.84
CA LEU A 140 9.29 -3.64 -15.95
C LEU A 140 10.12 -4.88 -15.57
N GLN A 141 10.83 -4.83 -14.44
CA GLN A 141 11.60 -5.96 -13.92
C GLN A 141 10.74 -6.96 -13.12
N ILE A 142 9.48 -6.63 -12.84
CA ILE A 142 8.57 -7.56 -12.17
C ILE A 142 8.17 -8.64 -13.17
N ASP A 143 8.43 -9.90 -12.83
CA ASP A 143 7.82 -11.02 -13.55
C ASP A 143 6.31 -11.04 -13.28
N ALA A 144 5.51 -10.81 -14.31
CA ALA A 144 4.07 -10.75 -14.22
C ALA A 144 3.38 -12.10 -14.47
N GLN A 145 4.14 -13.15 -14.74
CA GLN A 145 3.61 -14.49 -15.05
C GLN A 145 3.74 -15.50 -13.91
N PHE A 146 4.10 -15.04 -12.71
CA PHE A 146 4.18 -15.92 -11.56
C PHE A 146 2.78 -16.30 -11.03
N HIS A 147 2.68 -17.47 -10.42
CA HIS A 147 1.52 -17.90 -9.65
C HIS A 147 1.88 -17.98 -8.17
N GLY A 148 0.96 -17.54 -7.30
CA GLY A 148 1.16 -17.51 -5.85
C GLY A 148 1.53 -16.11 -5.33
N ALA A 149 2.41 -16.05 -4.35
CA ALA A 149 2.83 -14.80 -3.73
C ALA A 149 4.30 -14.46 -4.07
N ALA A 150 4.55 -13.20 -4.36
CA ALA A 150 5.88 -12.69 -4.58
C ALA A 150 6.10 -11.42 -3.73
N ALA A 151 7.33 -11.20 -3.29
CA ALA A 151 7.72 -10.00 -2.57
C ALA A 151 8.77 -9.22 -3.34
N ILE A 152 8.62 -7.89 -3.35
CA ILE A 152 9.66 -6.99 -3.81
C ILE A 152 10.60 -6.76 -2.64
N SER A 153 11.85 -7.18 -2.79
CA SER A 153 12.86 -7.08 -1.75
C SER A 153 14.12 -6.39 -2.28
N MET A 154 14.93 -5.89 -1.37
CA MET A 154 16.22 -5.28 -1.65
C MET A 154 17.31 -6.01 -0.89
N LYS A 155 18.41 -6.32 -1.57
CA LYS A 155 19.61 -6.87 -0.89
C LYS A 155 20.24 -5.78 -0.04
N SER A 156 20.40 -6.05 1.24
CA SER A 156 20.96 -5.11 2.21
C SER A 156 21.97 -5.80 3.14
N PRO A 157 22.90 -5.05 3.76
CA PRO A 157 23.75 -5.57 4.82
C PRO A 157 22.92 -6.12 5.98
N VAL A 158 23.44 -7.13 6.68
CA VAL A 158 22.76 -7.81 7.80
C VAL A 158 22.36 -6.82 8.90
N ASP A 159 23.19 -5.81 9.16
CA ASP A 159 22.91 -4.82 10.20
C ASP A 159 21.65 -4.01 9.94
N VAL A 160 21.31 -3.75 8.68
CA VAL A 160 20.06 -3.08 8.28
C VAL A 160 18.85 -3.98 8.54
N GLY A 161 19.05 -5.29 8.44
CA GLY A 161 17.96 -6.26 8.65
C GLY A 161 17.45 -6.34 10.09
N LYS A 162 18.21 -5.84 11.09
CA LYS A 162 17.80 -5.90 12.50
C LYS A 162 16.52 -5.13 12.80
N ASP A 163 16.26 -4.07 12.03
CA ASP A 163 15.12 -3.16 12.23
C ASP A 163 14.00 -3.35 11.19
N HIS A 164 14.13 -4.36 10.33
CA HIS A 164 13.22 -4.58 9.20
C HIS A 164 12.79 -6.04 9.09
N GLY A 165 11.69 -6.28 8.39
CA GLY A 165 11.31 -7.62 7.95
C GLY A 165 12.34 -8.11 6.92
N VAL A 166 12.88 -9.31 7.14
CA VAL A 166 13.91 -9.90 6.28
C VAL A 166 13.48 -11.25 5.74
N PHE A 167 13.97 -11.58 4.55
CA PHE A 167 13.93 -12.92 4.00
C PHE A 167 15.33 -13.53 4.14
N PRO A 168 15.58 -14.37 5.15
CA PRO A 168 16.86 -15.05 5.24
C PRO A 168 16.98 -16.04 4.08
N VAL A 169 18.03 -15.88 3.28
CA VAL A 169 18.34 -16.76 2.16
C VAL A 169 19.49 -17.66 2.59
N SER A 170 19.21 -18.93 2.89
CA SER A 170 20.24 -19.95 2.85
C SER A 170 20.48 -20.33 1.39
N TYR A 171 21.67 -20.81 1.05
CA TYR A 171 22.16 -21.06 -0.33
C TYR A 171 21.21 -21.81 -1.27
N THR A 172 20.09 -22.36 -0.78
CA THR A 172 19.18 -23.17 -1.55
C THR A 172 17.69 -22.90 -1.38
N HIS A 173 17.23 -22.18 -0.33
CA HIS A 173 15.80 -21.95 -0.09
C HIS A 173 15.52 -20.63 0.61
N LEU A 174 14.52 -19.90 0.11
CA LEU A 174 13.90 -18.77 0.81
C LEU A 174 13.10 -19.32 2.01
N ARG A 175 13.49 -18.93 3.22
CA ARG A 175 12.67 -19.19 4.42
C ARG A 175 11.75 -17.99 4.64
N ALA A 176 10.45 -18.27 4.78
CA ALA A 176 9.46 -17.22 4.97
C ALA A 176 9.52 -16.64 6.40
N HIS A 177 9.49 -15.32 6.50
CA HIS A 177 9.12 -14.53 7.67
C HIS A 177 9.82 -14.81 9.00
N GLU A 178 11.14 -14.66 9.03
CA GLU A 178 11.83 -14.45 10.29
C GLU A 178 12.24 -12.98 10.39
N THR A 179 12.04 -12.36 11.54
CA THR A 179 12.64 -11.07 11.87
C THR A 179 14.04 -11.33 12.43
N ALA A 180 14.97 -10.40 12.26
CA ALA A 180 16.32 -10.51 12.81
C ALA A 180 16.36 -10.73 14.34
N ALA A 181 15.26 -10.47 15.04
CA ALA A 181 15.10 -10.75 16.47
C ALA A 181 14.90 -12.24 16.79
N ASN A 182 14.64 -13.07 15.78
CA ASN A 182 14.39 -14.52 15.92
C ASN A 182 15.58 -15.37 15.40
N LEU A 183 16.67 -14.72 14.99
CA LEU A 183 17.94 -15.33 14.63
C LEU A 183 18.95 -15.18 15.76
#